data_b581dde1b7f13b94d2269dd8959368eb
#
_entry.id   b581dde1b7f13b94d2269dd8959368eb
#
_cell.length_a   1.000
_cell.length_b   1.000
_cell.length_c   1.000
_cell.angle_alpha   90.00
_cell.angle_beta   90.00
_cell.angle_gamma   90.00
#
_symmetry.space_group_name_H-M   'P 1'
#
loop_
_entity.id
_entity.type
_entity.pdbx_description
1 polymer ?
#
loop_
_entity_poly.entity_id
_entity_poly.type
_entity_poly.pdbx_seq_one_letter_code
_entity_poly.pdbx_strand_id
1 'polypeptide(L)'
;MISSGLGGAGLGSAGLGSAGLERRVAGWVAGATVDDAAAVRAVIEAYGDRLAAADVAGVVSQFTGNAAAMQPGLETVVGSQQLTATYDAALENMRLDFTFRSDDITVQGDLAAVRATSQGTITIRATGETQPARLRQLFVLERTGAGWKIAHYMYQLMPEQSGGVCSGI
;
A
#
# COMPACT_ATOMS: atom_id res chain seq x y z
N MET A 1 -68.75 -2.67 50.02
CA MET A 1 -69.03 -2.94 48.63
C MET A 1 -67.93 -2.28 47.76
N ILE A 2 -67.30 -3.04 47.14
CA ILE A 2 -66.06 -3.10 46.50
C ILE A 2 -66.21 -2.60 45.06
N SER A 3 -65.27 -1.85 44.53
CA SER A 3 -65.02 -1.83 43.11
C SER A 3 -63.57 -1.58 42.78
N SER A 4 -63.02 -2.52 42.03
CA SER A 4 -61.69 -2.67 41.59
C SER A 4 -61.41 -1.74 40.43
N GLY A 5 -60.23 -1.08 40.42
CA GLY A 5 -59.68 -0.38 39.26
C GLY A 5 -58.36 -1.01 38.86
N LEU A 6 -58.35 -1.64 37.73
CA LEU A 6 -57.14 -2.17 37.07
C LEU A 6 -56.44 -1.05 36.34
N GLY A 7 -55.29 -0.64 36.79
CA GLY A 7 -54.37 0.21 36.07
C GLY A 7 -53.49 -0.58 35.14
N GLY A 8 -53.67 -0.40 33.84
CA GLY A 8 -52.80 -0.97 32.79
C GLY A 8 -51.47 -0.24 32.72
N ALA A 9 -50.40 -0.99 32.96
CA ALA A 9 -49.05 -0.51 32.72
C ALA A 9 -48.78 -0.51 31.21
N GLY A 10 -48.65 0.67 30.61
CA GLY A 10 -48.20 0.86 29.26
C GLY A 10 -46.72 0.56 29.15
N LEU A 11 -46.39 -0.48 28.35
CA LEU A 11 -45.02 -0.74 27.92
C LEU A 11 -44.59 0.33 26.92
N GLY A 12 -43.79 1.27 27.40
CA GLY A 12 -43.10 2.19 26.52
C GLY A 12 -42.08 1.47 25.67
N SER A 13 -42.35 1.35 24.38
CA SER A 13 -41.36 0.94 23.42
C SER A 13 -40.29 2.02 23.30
N ALA A 14 -39.13 1.76 23.88
CA ALA A 14 -37.95 2.58 23.64
C ALA A 14 -37.53 2.38 22.18
N GLY A 15 -37.92 3.30 21.34
CA GLY A 15 -37.40 3.39 19.97
C GLY A 15 -35.92 3.69 20.03
N LEU A 16 -35.13 2.69 19.69
CA LEU A 16 -33.72 2.89 19.42
C LEU A 16 -33.64 3.73 18.14
N GLY A 17 -33.47 5.03 18.32
CA GLY A 17 -33.40 5.97 17.22
C GLY A 17 -32.22 5.66 16.30
N SER A 18 -32.48 5.62 15.01
CA SER A 18 -31.52 5.47 13.93
C SER A 18 -30.31 6.43 14.02
N ALA A 19 -30.44 7.53 14.73
CA ALA A 19 -29.38 8.50 15.01
C ALA A 19 -28.15 7.93 15.78
N GLY A 20 -28.36 6.85 16.56
CA GLY A 20 -27.27 6.16 17.26
C GLY A 20 -26.41 5.28 16.36
N LEU A 21 -27.02 4.73 15.32
CA LEU A 21 -26.31 3.89 14.34
C LEU A 21 -25.53 4.75 13.35
N GLU A 22 -26.11 5.87 12.92
CA GLU A 22 -25.44 6.81 12.01
C GLU A 22 -24.21 7.46 12.62
N ARG A 23 -24.20 7.75 13.92
CA ARG A 23 -23.00 8.24 14.61
C ARG A 23 -21.88 7.20 14.71
N ARG A 24 -22.20 5.92 14.78
CA ARG A 24 -21.20 4.86 14.81
C ARG A 24 -20.59 4.62 13.42
N VAL A 25 -21.38 4.76 12.36
CA VAL A 25 -20.89 4.65 10.98
C VAL A 25 -20.07 5.89 10.60
N ALA A 26 -20.48 7.09 11.03
CA ALA A 26 -19.71 8.33 10.81
C ALA A 26 -18.35 8.33 11.55
N GLY A 27 -18.24 7.67 12.71
CA GLY A 27 -16.98 7.52 13.43
C GLY A 27 -15.98 6.56 12.78
N TRP A 28 -16.41 5.73 11.84
CA TRP A 28 -15.56 4.80 11.11
C TRP A 28 -14.98 5.40 9.82
N VAL A 29 -15.52 6.51 9.34
CA VAL A 29 -15.10 7.20 8.13
C VAL A 29 -14.24 8.44 8.41
N ALA A 30 -14.09 8.81 9.68
CA ALA A 30 -13.31 9.98 10.11
C ALA A 30 -11.83 9.61 10.30
N GLY A 31 -11.07 9.49 9.20
CA GLY A 31 -9.64 9.25 9.30
C GLY A 31 -8.88 9.29 7.99
N ALA A 32 -9.53 8.97 6.87
CA ALA A 32 -8.88 9.08 5.56
C ALA A 32 -9.40 10.33 4.85
N THR A 33 -8.57 11.32 4.66
CA THR A 33 -8.89 12.48 3.82
C THR A 33 -8.44 12.17 2.38
N VAL A 34 -9.02 12.87 1.40
CA VAL A 34 -8.53 12.83 0.00
C VAL A 34 -7.05 13.22 -0.05
N ASP A 35 -6.61 14.03 0.89
CA ASP A 35 -5.24 14.47 1.08
C ASP A 35 -4.31 13.31 1.49
N ASP A 36 -4.77 12.40 2.36
CA ASP A 36 -3.99 11.25 2.79
C ASP A 36 -3.70 10.26 1.65
N ALA A 37 -4.69 9.97 0.81
CA ALA A 37 -4.49 9.12 -0.36
C ALA A 37 -3.52 9.75 -1.37
N ALA A 38 -3.57 11.07 -1.53
CA ALA A 38 -2.63 11.81 -2.36
C ALA A 38 -1.21 11.78 -1.77
N ALA A 39 -1.08 11.97 -0.46
CA ALA A 39 0.21 11.91 0.25
C ALA A 39 0.83 10.50 0.18
N VAL A 40 0.03 9.45 0.35
CA VAL A 40 0.46 8.05 0.19
C VAL A 40 0.92 7.78 -1.24
N ARG A 41 0.17 8.24 -2.24
CA ARG A 41 0.58 8.11 -3.65
C ARG A 41 1.91 8.79 -3.93
N ALA A 42 2.12 9.99 -3.41
CA ALA A 42 3.36 10.74 -3.56
C ALA A 42 4.59 9.99 -3.03
N VAL A 43 4.45 9.21 -1.95
CA VAL A 43 5.53 8.35 -1.43
C VAL A 43 5.90 7.26 -2.44
N ILE A 44 4.90 6.62 -3.07
CA ILE A 44 5.15 5.57 -4.07
C ILE A 44 5.79 6.15 -5.33
N GLU A 45 5.34 7.32 -5.77
CA GLU A 45 5.94 8.03 -6.90
C GLU A 45 7.40 8.43 -6.60
N ALA A 46 7.65 9.03 -5.43
CA ALA A 46 8.99 9.38 -4.99
C ALA A 46 9.92 8.15 -4.88
N TYR A 47 9.40 7.02 -4.39
CA TYR A 47 10.14 5.76 -4.38
C TYR A 47 10.56 5.34 -5.80
N GLY A 48 9.64 5.39 -6.76
CA GLY A 48 9.92 5.07 -8.16
C GLY A 48 10.96 6.00 -8.79
N ASP A 49 10.83 7.30 -8.59
CA ASP A 49 11.75 8.32 -9.11
C ASP A 49 13.17 8.13 -8.56
N ARG A 50 13.29 7.86 -7.24
CA ARG A 50 14.58 7.59 -6.59
C ARG A 50 15.22 6.29 -7.09
N LEU A 51 14.40 5.28 -7.30
CA LEU A 51 14.86 3.99 -7.85
C LEU A 51 15.43 4.16 -9.27
N ALA A 52 14.73 4.88 -10.14
CA ALA A 52 15.17 5.18 -11.51
C ALA A 52 16.45 6.05 -11.53
N ALA A 53 16.60 6.95 -10.55
CA ALA A 53 17.78 7.78 -10.38
C ALA A 53 18.99 7.03 -9.76
N ALA A 54 18.82 5.78 -9.34
CA ALA A 54 19.78 5.00 -8.55
C ALA A 54 20.20 5.70 -7.24
N ASP A 55 19.29 6.49 -6.66
CA ASP A 55 19.49 7.21 -5.40
C ASP A 55 19.10 6.30 -4.22
N VAL A 56 20.01 5.45 -3.78
CA VAL A 56 19.78 4.49 -2.69
C VAL A 56 19.34 5.18 -1.41
N ALA A 57 20.01 6.26 -1.03
CA ALA A 57 19.64 7.01 0.18
C ALA A 57 18.22 7.58 0.07
N GLY A 58 17.85 8.13 -1.08
CA GLY A 58 16.51 8.59 -1.38
C GLY A 58 15.47 7.48 -1.36
N VAL A 59 15.78 6.30 -1.91
CA VAL A 59 14.92 5.11 -1.85
C VAL A 59 14.68 4.71 -0.39
N VAL A 60 15.74 4.51 0.39
CA VAL A 60 15.65 4.07 1.80
C VAL A 60 14.94 5.12 2.66
N SER A 61 15.05 6.41 2.33
CA SER A 61 14.36 7.48 3.03
C SER A 61 12.82 7.41 2.93
N GLN A 62 12.28 6.67 1.95
CA GLN A 62 10.83 6.43 1.84
C GLN A 62 10.32 5.36 2.81
N PHE A 63 11.22 4.60 3.43
CA PHE A 63 10.88 3.52 4.36
C PHE A 63 10.93 3.98 5.82
N THR A 64 10.21 3.27 6.68
CA THR A 64 10.41 3.39 8.15
C THR A 64 11.74 2.76 8.55
N GLY A 65 12.26 3.15 9.72
CA GLY A 65 13.56 2.63 10.20
C GLY A 65 13.60 1.12 10.43
N ASN A 66 12.45 0.49 10.64
CA ASN A 66 12.28 -0.95 10.86
C ASN A 66 11.48 -1.64 9.73
N ALA A 67 11.41 -1.01 8.58
CA ALA A 67 10.65 -1.55 7.44
C ALA A 67 11.15 -2.92 7.01
N ALA A 68 10.22 -3.73 6.50
CA ALA A 68 10.52 -5.04 5.94
C ALA A 68 10.24 -5.08 4.43
N ALA A 69 11.20 -5.59 3.65
CA ALA A 69 11.05 -5.83 2.23
C ALA A 69 11.19 -7.31 1.91
N MET A 70 10.21 -7.84 1.16
CA MET A 70 10.13 -9.22 0.72
C MET A 70 10.30 -9.26 -0.80
N GLN A 71 11.39 -9.86 -1.24
CA GLN A 71 11.74 -9.96 -2.65
C GLN A 71 11.67 -11.42 -3.11
N PRO A 72 11.28 -11.70 -4.36
CA PRO A 72 11.18 -13.06 -4.85
C PRO A 72 12.52 -13.79 -4.75
N GLY A 73 12.51 -14.96 -4.11
CA GLY A 73 13.70 -15.83 -4.01
C GLY A 73 14.78 -15.36 -3.04
N LEU A 74 14.54 -14.29 -2.28
CA LEU A 74 15.46 -13.77 -1.27
C LEU A 74 14.84 -13.83 0.12
N GLU A 75 15.70 -13.82 1.14
CA GLU A 75 15.27 -13.65 2.52
C GLU A 75 14.67 -12.25 2.73
N THR A 76 13.75 -12.14 3.70
CA THR A 76 13.19 -10.86 4.08
C THR A 76 14.27 -9.96 4.68
N VAL A 77 14.45 -8.78 4.10
CA VAL A 77 15.34 -7.75 4.65
C VAL A 77 14.57 -6.85 5.60
N VAL A 78 15.17 -6.52 6.75
CA VAL A 78 14.55 -5.71 7.79
C VAL A 78 15.48 -4.58 8.23
N GLY A 79 14.93 -3.38 8.26
CA GLY A 79 15.61 -2.19 8.73
C GLY A 79 16.48 -1.50 7.69
N SER A 80 16.79 -0.22 7.96
CA SER A 80 17.44 0.66 7.00
C SER A 80 18.80 0.18 6.53
N GLN A 81 19.58 -0.46 7.41
CA GLN A 81 20.91 -0.96 7.06
C GLN A 81 20.85 -2.09 6.02
N GLN A 82 19.97 -3.07 6.22
CA GLN A 82 19.81 -4.17 5.27
C GLN A 82 19.17 -3.70 3.97
N LEU A 83 18.21 -2.77 4.05
CA LEU A 83 17.62 -2.15 2.87
C LEU A 83 18.68 -1.42 2.04
N THR A 84 19.53 -0.61 2.67
CA THR A 84 20.63 0.07 1.98
C THR A 84 21.52 -0.90 1.24
N ALA A 85 22.01 -1.94 1.93
CA ALA A 85 22.89 -2.93 1.32
C ALA A 85 22.20 -3.66 0.14
N THR A 86 20.92 -3.95 0.26
CA THR A 86 20.15 -4.62 -0.80
C THR A 86 19.96 -3.73 -2.02
N TYR A 87 19.59 -2.46 -1.83
CA TYR A 87 19.44 -1.53 -2.95
C TYR A 87 20.77 -1.13 -3.57
N ASP A 88 21.85 -0.98 -2.78
CA ASP A 88 23.20 -0.76 -3.29
C ASP A 88 23.61 -1.90 -4.23
N ALA A 89 23.51 -3.14 -3.78
CA ALA A 89 23.85 -4.30 -4.60
C ALA A 89 22.98 -4.42 -5.87
N ALA A 90 21.69 -4.14 -5.76
CA ALA A 90 20.78 -4.18 -6.90
C ALA A 90 21.11 -3.10 -7.95
N LEU A 91 21.26 -1.84 -7.50
CA LEU A 91 21.46 -0.69 -8.39
C LEU A 91 22.90 -0.57 -8.92
N GLU A 92 23.88 -1.21 -8.25
CA GLU A 92 25.23 -1.37 -8.77
C GLU A 92 25.23 -2.30 -10.01
N ASN A 93 24.45 -3.36 -9.97
CA ASN A 93 24.41 -4.38 -11.02
C ASN A 93 23.35 -4.14 -12.09
N MET A 94 22.29 -3.42 -11.77
CA MET A 94 21.14 -3.21 -12.66
C MET A 94 20.74 -1.73 -12.71
N ARG A 95 20.24 -1.33 -13.86
CA ARG A 95 19.44 -0.13 -14.01
C ARG A 95 17.97 -0.53 -14.08
N LEU A 96 17.18 0.09 -13.21
CA LEU A 96 15.75 -0.16 -13.09
C LEU A 96 14.99 1.09 -13.56
N ASP A 97 14.28 0.97 -14.65
CA ASP A 97 13.52 2.08 -15.23
C ASP A 97 12.05 1.66 -15.32
N PHE A 98 11.30 2.00 -14.26
CA PHE A 98 9.91 1.61 -14.07
C PHE A 98 8.99 2.79 -13.90
N THR A 99 7.84 2.73 -14.54
CA THR A 99 6.69 3.59 -14.24
C THR A 99 5.78 2.87 -13.24
N PHE A 100 5.53 3.49 -12.10
CA PHE A 100 4.66 2.99 -11.05
C PHE A 100 3.24 3.51 -11.22
N ARG A 101 2.27 2.64 -11.02
CA ARG A 101 0.86 2.97 -11.00
C ARG A 101 0.22 2.40 -9.74
N SER A 102 -0.32 3.28 -8.90
CA SER A 102 -1.14 2.86 -7.76
C SER A 102 -2.54 2.46 -8.28
N ASP A 103 -2.83 1.16 -8.24
CA ASP A 103 -4.10 0.61 -8.74
C ASP A 103 -5.22 0.79 -7.71
N ASP A 104 -4.86 0.72 -6.42
CA ASP A 104 -5.77 0.87 -5.28
C ASP A 104 -5.03 1.42 -4.08
N ILE A 105 -5.64 2.37 -3.37
CA ILE A 105 -5.10 2.96 -2.14
C ILE A 105 -6.20 2.93 -1.09
N THR A 106 -5.98 2.18 -0.03
CA THR A 106 -6.86 2.15 1.15
C THR A 106 -6.13 2.80 2.31
N VAL A 107 -6.74 3.80 2.94
CA VAL A 107 -6.20 4.48 4.14
C VAL A 107 -7.15 4.27 5.30
N GLN A 108 -6.61 3.86 6.45
CA GLN A 108 -7.37 3.70 7.69
C GLN A 108 -6.54 4.17 8.88
N GLY A 109 -6.88 5.35 9.39
CA GLY A 109 -6.12 6.00 10.47
C GLY A 109 -4.68 6.26 10.04
N ASP A 110 -3.73 5.69 10.76
CA ASP A 110 -2.30 5.86 10.52
C ASP A 110 -1.68 4.75 9.67
N LEU A 111 -2.52 3.91 9.06
CA LEU A 111 -2.10 2.85 8.14
C LEU A 111 -2.68 3.05 6.76
N ALA A 112 -1.90 2.71 5.76
CA ALA A 112 -2.36 2.64 4.38
C ALA A 112 -1.85 1.38 3.70
N ALA A 113 -2.68 0.81 2.81
CA ALA A 113 -2.30 -0.27 1.92
C ALA A 113 -2.41 0.20 0.48
N VAL A 114 -1.37 -0.05 -0.31
CA VAL A 114 -1.33 0.30 -1.73
C VAL A 114 -1.04 -0.95 -2.55
N ARG A 115 -1.99 -1.30 -3.41
CA ARG A 115 -1.76 -2.26 -4.47
C ARG A 115 -1.31 -1.50 -5.71
N ALA A 116 -0.14 -1.87 -6.23
CA ALA A 116 0.45 -1.17 -7.37
C ALA A 116 0.93 -2.15 -8.44
N THR A 117 1.01 -1.65 -9.64
CA THR A 117 1.63 -2.30 -10.79
C THR A 117 2.72 -1.39 -11.33
N SER A 118 3.88 -1.94 -11.66
CA SER A 118 4.88 -1.20 -12.42
C SER A 118 5.26 -1.95 -13.69
N GLN A 119 5.65 -1.19 -14.69
CA GLN A 119 6.15 -1.71 -15.96
C GLN A 119 7.32 -0.87 -16.43
N GLY A 120 8.26 -1.50 -17.08
CA GLY A 120 9.46 -0.83 -17.54
C GLY A 120 10.52 -1.81 -18.00
N THR A 121 11.77 -1.45 -17.76
CA THR A 121 12.92 -2.26 -18.17
C THR A 121 13.92 -2.48 -17.05
N ILE A 122 14.57 -3.63 -17.11
CA ILE A 122 15.75 -3.96 -16.31
C ILE A 122 16.93 -4.05 -17.27
N THR A 123 17.96 -3.27 -17.04
CA THR A 123 19.21 -3.34 -17.80
C THR A 123 20.33 -3.87 -16.92
N ILE A 124 20.97 -4.96 -17.32
CA ILE A 124 22.16 -5.51 -16.65
C ILE A 124 23.36 -4.64 -17.02
N ARG A 125 23.96 -3.97 -16.05
CA ARG A 125 25.05 -3.01 -16.31
C ARG A 125 26.30 -3.66 -16.92
N ALA A 126 26.63 -4.87 -16.52
CA ALA A 126 27.81 -5.59 -17.01
C ALA A 126 27.74 -5.95 -18.50
N THR A 127 26.56 -6.25 -19.01
CA THR A 127 26.37 -6.71 -20.40
C THR A 127 25.67 -5.67 -21.28
N GLY A 128 24.98 -4.69 -20.66
CA GLY A 128 24.09 -3.77 -21.37
C GLY A 128 22.77 -4.41 -21.84
N GLU A 129 22.55 -5.67 -21.52
CA GLU A 129 21.32 -6.38 -21.86
C GLU A 129 20.13 -5.74 -21.16
N THR A 130 19.10 -5.42 -21.95
CA THR A 130 17.87 -4.81 -21.45
C THR A 130 16.69 -5.71 -21.75
N GLN A 131 15.87 -5.96 -20.75
CA GLN A 131 14.65 -6.76 -20.89
C GLN A 131 13.45 -6.03 -20.29
N PRO A 132 12.27 -6.16 -20.91
CA PRO A 132 11.05 -5.63 -20.35
C PRO A 132 10.69 -6.38 -19.06
N ALA A 133 10.09 -5.68 -18.13
CA ALA A 133 9.63 -6.29 -16.89
C ALA A 133 8.33 -5.64 -16.42
N ARG A 134 7.46 -6.45 -15.83
CA ARG A 134 6.23 -6.04 -15.15
C ARG A 134 6.21 -6.61 -13.76
N LEU A 135 5.81 -5.78 -12.82
CA LEU A 135 5.75 -6.16 -11.40
C LEU A 135 4.34 -5.87 -10.86
N ARG A 136 3.89 -6.73 -9.98
CA ARG A 136 2.80 -6.41 -9.06
C ARG A 136 3.36 -6.23 -7.67
N GLN A 137 2.83 -5.27 -6.94
CA GLN A 137 3.43 -4.80 -5.70
C GLN A 137 2.36 -4.54 -4.65
N LEU A 138 2.73 -4.78 -3.41
CA LEU A 138 1.96 -4.39 -2.24
C LEU A 138 2.86 -3.58 -1.31
N PHE A 139 2.40 -2.38 -0.99
CA PHE A 139 3.02 -1.54 0.02
C PHE A 139 2.05 -1.39 1.19
N VAL A 140 2.58 -1.49 2.41
CA VAL A 140 1.90 -1.04 3.61
C VAL A 140 2.68 0.16 4.14
N LEU A 141 1.99 1.27 4.33
CA LEU A 141 2.58 2.50 4.83
C LEU A 141 2.05 2.83 6.21
N GLU A 142 2.89 3.48 7.00
CA GLU A 142 2.56 4.03 8.30
C GLU A 142 2.73 5.55 8.28
N ARG A 143 1.84 6.24 8.99
CA ARG A 143 1.98 7.67 9.26
C ARG A 143 2.98 7.86 10.39
N THR A 144 4.02 8.61 10.12
CA THR A 144 5.07 8.99 11.09
C THR A 144 5.03 10.51 11.35
N GLY A 145 5.82 10.97 12.29
CA GLY A 145 6.00 12.42 12.50
C GLY A 145 6.57 13.17 11.29
N ALA A 146 7.21 12.44 10.35
CA ALA A 146 7.77 12.97 9.10
C ALA A 146 6.86 12.71 7.88
N GLY A 147 5.61 12.32 8.08
CA GLY A 147 4.66 11.95 7.04
C GLY A 147 4.56 10.44 6.81
N TRP A 148 3.96 10.04 5.71
CA TRP A 148 3.79 8.64 5.34
C TRP A 148 5.11 8.00 4.94
N LYS A 149 5.36 6.77 5.44
CA LYS A 149 6.54 5.96 5.14
C LYS A 149 6.16 4.51 4.88
N ILE A 150 6.90 3.83 4.02
CA ILE A 150 6.72 2.42 3.72
C ILE A 150 7.20 1.59 4.90
N ALA A 151 6.30 0.81 5.51
CA ALA A 151 6.61 -0.12 6.59
C ALA A 151 6.85 -1.55 6.07
N HIS A 152 6.03 -1.97 5.09
CA HIS A 152 6.21 -3.27 4.44
C HIS A 152 6.11 -3.12 2.92
N TYR A 153 6.95 -3.85 2.23
CA TYR A 153 6.98 -3.89 0.78
C TYR A 153 7.18 -5.32 0.28
N MET A 154 6.40 -5.70 -0.68
CA MET A 154 6.62 -6.93 -1.43
C MET A 154 6.33 -6.74 -2.91
N TYR A 155 7.03 -7.47 -3.74
CA TYR A 155 6.75 -7.50 -5.16
C TYR A 155 6.89 -8.90 -5.75
N GLN A 156 6.31 -9.07 -6.92
CA GLN A 156 6.46 -10.26 -7.73
C GLN A 156 6.59 -9.86 -9.19
N LEU A 157 7.53 -10.47 -9.88
CA LEU A 157 7.62 -10.39 -11.33
C LEU A 157 6.40 -11.09 -11.95
N MET A 158 5.77 -10.43 -12.88
CA MET A 158 4.69 -11.02 -13.66
C MET A 158 5.30 -11.70 -14.89
N PRO A 159 4.79 -12.88 -15.28
CA PRO A 159 5.20 -13.50 -16.54
C PRO A 159 4.89 -12.55 -17.70
N GLU A 160 5.74 -12.58 -18.72
CA GLU A 160 5.41 -11.94 -19.98
C GLU A 160 4.05 -12.47 -20.45
N GLN A 161 3.18 -11.58 -20.86
CA GLN A 161 1.96 -11.99 -21.54
C GLN A 161 2.39 -12.52 -22.90
N SER A 162 2.66 -13.82 -22.97
CA SER A 162 2.69 -14.52 -24.25
C SER A 162 1.36 -14.17 -24.91
N GLY A 163 1.41 -13.45 -26.02
CA GLY A 163 0.24 -13.13 -26.82
C GLY A 163 -0.44 -14.43 -27.22
N GLY A 164 -1.34 -14.91 -26.36
CA GLY A 164 -2.22 -16.02 -26.65
C GLY A 164 -3.18 -15.55 -27.73
N VAL A 165 -2.81 -15.79 -28.98
CA VAL A 165 -3.76 -15.88 -30.07
C VAL A 165 -4.69 -17.02 -29.67
N CYS A 166 -5.85 -16.67 -29.09
CA CYS A 166 -6.97 -17.60 -29.06
C CYS A 166 -7.37 -17.83 -30.50
N SER A 167 -6.73 -18.84 -31.13
CA SER A 167 -7.29 -19.44 -32.32
C SER A 167 -8.58 -20.11 -31.89
N GLY A 168 -9.69 -19.46 -32.21
CA GLY A 168 -11.00 -20.05 -32.07
C GLY A 168 -11.08 -21.32 -32.92
N ILE A 169 -11.67 -22.32 -32.31
CA ILE A 169 -12.32 -23.44 -32.99
C ILE A 169 -13.82 -23.21 -32.87
#